data_2fe77498b3daa6fab1cfc8f4d41353e9
#
_entry.id   2fe77498b3daa6fab1cfc8f4d41353e9
#
_cell.length_a   1.000
_cell.length_b   1.000
_cell.length_c   1.000
_cell.angle_alpha   90.00
_cell.angle_beta   90.00
_cell.angle_gamma   90.00
#
_symmetry.space_group_name_H-M   'P 1'
#
loop_
_entity.id
_entity.type
_entity.pdbx_description
1 polymer ?
#
loop_
_entity_poly.entity_id
_entity_poly.type
_entity_poly.pdbx_seq_one_letter_code
_entity_poly.pdbx_strand_id
1 'polypeptide(L)'
;MNSEDDIFVPEERYVVVTTVSQFRQRYAIPVSELQKLNTDVDIMNDPVKQVEWANDSVSMEDIKEFSQHYLGESIIDTFILDEDRVKLMFNRDNDYLSDWSDEKKMDFIKDWKQSE
;
A
#
# COMPACT_ATOMS: atom_id res chain seq x y z
N MET A 1 0.18 -12.44 -48.48
CA MET A 1 0.23 -12.31 -47.88
C MET A 1 0.14 -12.30 -47.34
N ASN A 2 0.00 -12.51 -47.01
CA ASN A 2 0.00 -12.38 -46.43
C ASN A 2 -0.13 -12.37 -45.50
N SER A 3 -0.41 -12.49 -45.38
CA SER A 3 -0.57 -12.39 -44.57
C SER A 3 -0.09 -12.62 -43.71
N GLU A 4 0.47 -12.61 -43.46
CA GLU A 4 1.02 -12.74 -42.68
C GLU A 4 0.77 -12.61 -41.90
N ASP A 5 0.80 -12.58 -42.25
CA ASP A 5 0.40 -12.15 -41.82
C ASP A 5 -0.42 -12.07 -41.06
N ASP A 6 -0.87 -11.54 -41.38
CA ASP A 6 -2.02 -11.86 -40.71
C ASP A 6 -1.87 -12.83 -39.66
N ILE A 7 -0.86 -13.53 -39.63
CA ILE A 7 -0.54 -14.45 -38.57
C ILE A 7 -0.04 -13.76 -37.34
N PHE A 8 0.31 -12.52 -37.47
CA PHE A 8 0.81 -11.78 -36.33
C PHE A 8 -0.31 -11.53 -35.31
N VAL A 9 -0.11 -12.02 -34.09
CA VAL A 9 -0.99 -11.75 -32.97
C VAL A 9 -0.28 -10.77 -32.07
N PRO A 10 -0.82 -9.56 -31.90
CA PRO A 10 -0.16 -8.58 -31.04
C PRO A 10 -0.05 -9.11 -29.62
N GLU A 11 1.08 -8.85 -29.01
CA GLU A 11 1.28 -9.16 -27.61
C GLU A 11 0.28 -8.36 -26.77
N GLU A 12 -0.24 -9.00 -25.75
CA GLU A 12 -1.19 -8.34 -24.86
C GLU A 12 -0.49 -7.21 -24.12
N ARG A 13 -1.18 -6.11 -23.98
CA ARG A 13 -0.70 -4.96 -23.22
C ARG A 13 -1.66 -4.68 -22.08
N TYR A 14 -1.13 -4.05 -21.05
CA TYR A 14 -1.89 -3.77 -19.84
C TYR A 14 -1.82 -2.28 -19.55
N VAL A 15 -2.96 -1.69 -19.25
CA VAL A 15 -3.00 -0.32 -18.78
C VAL A 15 -2.91 -0.38 -17.27
N VAL A 16 -1.82 0.15 -16.73
CA VAL A 16 -1.56 0.12 -15.28
C VAL A 16 -1.93 1.48 -14.71
N VAL A 17 -2.89 1.50 -13.81
CA VAL A 17 -3.35 2.72 -13.17
C VAL A 17 -2.87 2.69 -11.71
N THR A 18 -2.11 3.70 -11.33
CA THR A 18 -1.62 3.81 -9.96
C THR A 18 -2.46 4.85 -9.23
N THR A 19 -3.01 4.46 -8.10
CA THR A 19 -3.83 5.35 -7.29
C THR A 19 -3.28 5.43 -5.88
N VAL A 20 -3.63 6.51 -5.19
CA VAL A 20 -3.35 6.67 -3.77
C VAL A 20 -4.67 6.92 -3.07
N SER A 21 -4.96 6.09 -2.08
CA SER A 21 -6.15 6.25 -1.25
C SER A 21 -5.73 6.92 0.05
N GLN A 22 -6.55 7.85 0.52
CA GLN A 22 -6.27 8.60 1.74
C GLN A 22 -7.31 8.28 2.79
N PHE A 23 -6.84 8.09 4.01
CA PHE A 23 -7.69 7.83 5.17
C PHE A 23 -7.28 8.78 6.29
N ARG A 24 -8.28 9.29 7.00
CA ARG A 24 -8.03 10.00 8.25
C ARG A 24 -8.22 9.00 9.38
N GLN A 25 -7.18 8.79 10.15
CA GLN A 25 -7.21 7.86 11.27
C GLN A 25 -6.94 8.62 12.56
N ARG A 26 -7.64 8.25 13.62
CA ARG A 26 -7.45 8.89 14.92
C ARG A 26 -7.10 7.85 15.96
N TYR A 27 -6.19 8.23 16.82
CA TYR A 27 -5.68 7.38 17.89
C TYR A 27 -5.82 8.13 19.20
N ALA A 28 -6.16 7.43 20.26
CA ALA A 28 -6.23 8.01 21.58
C ALA A 28 -5.35 7.17 22.49
N ILE A 29 -4.33 7.78 23.06
CA ILE A 29 -3.38 7.10 23.92
C ILE A 29 -3.49 7.72 25.31
N PRO A 30 -3.85 6.93 26.34
CA PRO A 30 -3.89 7.48 27.70
C PRO A 30 -2.53 8.00 28.11
N VAL A 31 -2.50 9.16 28.75
CA VAL A 31 -1.23 9.76 29.16
C VAL A 31 -0.51 8.84 30.15
N SER A 32 -1.24 8.13 30.99
CA SER A 32 -0.64 7.17 31.92
C SER A 32 0.12 6.07 31.18
N GLU A 33 -0.35 5.64 30.00
CA GLU A 33 0.34 4.62 29.22
C GLU A 33 1.61 5.19 28.59
N LEU A 34 1.58 6.45 28.16
CA LEU A 34 2.79 7.11 27.65
C LEU A 34 3.86 7.19 28.73
N GLN A 35 3.46 7.48 29.96
CA GLN A 35 4.40 7.55 31.09
C GLN A 35 5.03 6.19 31.37
N LYS A 36 4.25 5.12 31.23
CA LYS A 36 4.79 3.76 31.42
C LYS A 36 5.83 3.39 30.39
N LEU A 37 5.68 3.89 29.17
CA LEU A 37 6.62 3.59 28.09
C LEU A 37 7.95 4.30 28.31
N ASN A 38 7.97 5.35 29.10
CA ASN A 38 9.20 6.09 29.38
C ASN A 38 9.21 6.58 30.82
N THR A 39 9.85 5.83 31.69
CA THR A 39 9.88 6.13 33.11
C THR A 39 10.93 7.18 33.49
N ASP A 40 11.84 7.50 32.57
CA ASP A 40 12.94 8.45 32.84
C ASP A 40 12.54 9.91 32.64
N VAL A 41 11.37 10.17 32.07
CA VAL A 41 10.92 11.51 31.72
C VAL A 41 9.55 11.73 32.33
N ASP A 42 9.32 12.93 32.85
CA ASP A 42 8.01 13.28 33.42
C ASP A 42 7.06 13.66 32.30
N ILE A 43 6.32 12.69 31.83
CA ILE A 43 5.33 12.89 30.76
C ILE A 43 3.99 13.33 31.35
N MET A 44 3.65 12.83 32.53
CA MET A 44 2.34 13.09 33.15
C MET A 44 2.06 14.56 33.35
N ASN A 45 3.10 15.39 33.58
CA ASN A 45 2.94 16.80 33.89
C ASN A 45 3.44 17.72 32.79
N ASP A 46 3.76 17.20 31.61
CA ASP A 46 4.36 18.00 30.54
C ASP A 46 3.58 17.79 29.23
N PRO A 47 2.63 18.70 28.93
CA PRO A 47 1.80 18.54 27.71
C PRO A 47 2.61 18.48 26.41
N VAL A 48 3.75 19.18 26.32
CA VAL A 48 4.57 19.13 25.12
C VAL A 48 5.12 17.73 24.91
N LYS A 49 5.61 17.10 25.99
CA LYS A 49 6.13 15.75 25.90
C LYS A 49 5.01 14.73 25.63
N GLN A 50 3.83 14.99 26.15
CA GLN A 50 2.68 14.13 25.87
C GLN A 50 2.41 14.07 24.38
N VAL A 51 2.43 15.21 23.70
CA VAL A 51 2.20 15.26 22.25
C VAL A 51 3.33 14.58 21.50
N GLU A 52 4.57 14.88 21.86
CA GLU A 52 5.74 14.30 21.19
C GLU A 52 5.76 12.78 21.29
N TRP A 53 5.55 12.25 22.50
CA TRP A 53 5.58 10.83 22.72
C TRP A 53 4.39 10.11 22.09
N ALA A 54 3.23 10.77 22.05
CA ALA A 54 2.08 10.18 21.38
C ALA A 54 2.32 10.07 19.87
N ASN A 55 2.88 11.11 19.26
CA ASN A 55 3.20 11.10 17.83
C ASN A 55 4.21 9.99 17.52
N ASP A 56 5.24 9.86 18.34
CA ASP A 56 6.24 8.83 18.15
C ASP A 56 5.64 7.43 18.28
N SER A 57 4.73 7.25 19.24
CA SER A 57 4.10 5.95 19.47
C SER A 57 3.27 5.52 18.27
N VAL A 58 2.54 6.43 17.65
CA VAL A 58 1.74 6.09 16.47
C VAL A 58 2.66 5.67 15.32
N SER A 59 3.83 6.30 15.21
CA SER A 59 4.77 5.98 14.12
C SER A 59 5.52 4.69 14.35
N MET A 60 5.79 4.31 15.59
CA MET A 60 6.74 3.24 15.90
C MET A 60 6.09 2.03 16.56
N GLU A 61 4.91 2.17 17.11
CA GLU A 61 4.24 1.10 17.84
C GLU A 61 3.01 0.62 17.07
N ASP A 62 2.54 -0.55 17.46
CA ASP A 62 1.35 -1.14 16.85
C ASP A 62 0.11 -0.61 17.56
N ILE A 63 -0.23 0.63 17.27
CA ILE A 63 -1.35 1.31 17.92
C ILE A 63 -2.59 1.19 17.04
N LYS A 64 -3.71 0.85 17.64
CA LYS A 64 -4.95 0.69 16.92
C LYS A 64 -5.74 1.99 16.91
N GLU A 65 -6.20 2.38 15.74
CA GLU A 65 -7.03 3.57 15.61
C GLU A 65 -8.44 3.32 16.18
N PHE A 66 -9.06 4.37 16.71
CA PHE A 66 -10.45 4.28 17.16
C PHE A 66 -11.42 4.82 16.13
N SER A 67 -10.94 5.48 15.07
CA SER A 67 -11.79 5.91 13.98
C SER A 67 -10.99 5.97 12.68
N GLN A 68 -11.67 5.71 11.59
CA GLN A 68 -11.08 5.75 10.26
C GLN A 68 -12.12 6.29 9.30
N HIS A 69 -11.70 7.21 8.45
CA HIS A 69 -12.59 7.82 7.47
C HIS A 69 -11.87 7.90 6.13
N TYR A 70 -12.48 7.32 5.11
CA TYR A 70 -11.93 7.35 3.75
C TYR A 70 -12.13 8.74 3.16
N LEU A 71 -11.05 9.37 2.73
CA LEU A 71 -11.08 10.72 2.18
C LEU A 71 -11.08 10.74 0.66
N GLY A 72 -10.88 9.60 0.03
CA GLY A 72 -10.92 9.55 -1.41
C GLY A 72 -9.67 8.94 -2.00
N GLU A 73 -9.71 8.81 -3.31
CA GLU A 73 -8.65 8.18 -4.08
C GLU A 73 -8.27 9.10 -5.22
N SER A 74 -6.97 9.22 -5.45
CA SER A 74 -6.44 10.02 -6.56
C SER A 74 -5.64 9.14 -7.48
N ILE A 75 -5.84 9.30 -8.79
CA ILE A 75 -4.99 8.65 -9.79
C ILE A 75 -3.73 9.48 -9.91
N ILE A 76 -2.58 8.86 -9.67
CA ILE A 76 -1.32 9.59 -9.72
C ILE A 76 -0.55 9.34 -11.01
N ASP A 77 -0.75 8.19 -11.64
CA ASP A 77 -0.22 7.98 -12.99
C ASP A 77 -0.94 6.81 -13.67
N THR A 78 -0.80 6.75 -14.98
CA THR A 78 -1.37 5.70 -15.81
C THR A 78 -0.43 5.47 -16.98
N PHE A 79 -0.09 4.22 -17.24
CA PHE A 79 0.77 3.92 -18.38
C PHE A 79 0.47 2.52 -18.92
N ILE A 80 1.02 2.25 -20.11
CA ILE A 80 0.77 0.99 -20.81
C ILE A 80 2.04 0.16 -20.76
N LEU A 81 1.92 -1.09 -20.31
CA LEU A 81 3.04 -2.01 -20.20
C LEU A 81 2.74 -3.30 -20.95
N ASP A 82 3.79 -3.92 -21.50
CA ASP A 82 3.68 -5.28 -22.01
C ASP A 82 3.71 -6.27 -20.84
N GLU A 83 3.53 -7.54 -21.15
CA GLU A 83 3.44 -8.57 -20.12
C GLU A 83 4.72 -8.67 -19.28
N ASP A 84 5.89 -8.57 -19.92
CA ASP A 84 7.15 -8.68 -19.20
C ASP A 84 7.32 -7.55 -18.20
N ARG A 85 6.95 -6.35 -18.61
CA ARG A 85 7.12 -5.18 -17.74
C ARG A 85 6.13 -5.15 -16.60
N VAL A 86 4.89 -5.61 -16.84
CA VAL A 86 3.93 -5.68 -15.76
C VAL A 86 4.35 -6.73 -14.74
N LYS A 87 4.98 -7.83 -15.18
CA LYS A 87 5.52 -8.83 -14.25
C LYS A 87 6.68 -8.25 -13.44
N LEU A 88 7.55 -7.48 -14.07
CA LEU A 88 8.64 -6.83 -13.34
C LEU A 88 8.11 -5.87 -12.29
N MET A 89 7.08 -5.12 -12.62
CA MET A 89 6.46 -4.21 -11.67
C MET A 89 5.82 -4.98 -10.51
N PHE A 90 5.13 -6.07 -10.81
CA PHE A 90 4.55 -6.93 -9.79
C PHE A 90 5.63 -7.45 -8.83
N ASN A 91 6.75 -7.91 -9.38
CA ASN A 91 7.84 -8.42 -8.57
C ASN A 91 8.44 -7.36 -7.66
N ARG A 92 8.56 -6.14 -8.17
CA ARG A 92 9.11 -5.04 -7.40
C ARG A 92 8.18 -4.64 -6.26
N ASP A 93 6.88 -4.62 -6.55
CA ASP A 93 5.89 -4.20 -5.57
C ASP A 93 5.57 -5.28 -4.54
N ASN A 94 5.82 -6.54 -4.90
CA ASN A 94 5.41 -7.69 -4.08
C ASN A 94 6.54 -8.69 -3.96
N ASP A 95 7.72 -8.23 -3.55
CA ASP A 95 8.91 -9.09 -3.50
C ASP A 95 8.74 -10.25 -2.52
N TYR A 96 7.84 -10.12 -1.54
CA TYR A 96 7.53 -11.21 -0.62
C TYR A 96 6.85 -12.38 -1.32
N LEU A 97 6.42 -12.22 -2.56
CA LEU A 97 5.81 -13.28 -3.36
C LEU A 97 6.79 -13.81 -4.41
N SER A 98 8.08 -13.65 -4.18
CA SER A 98 9.10 -14.06 -5.16
C SER A 98 9.08 -15.56 -5.44
N ASP A 99 8.56 -16.36 -4.51
CA ASP A 99 8.48 -17.81 -4.69
C ASP A 99 7.40 -18.25 -5.67
N TRP A 100 6.48 -17.37 -6.00
CA TRP A 100 5.41 -17.70 -6.94
C TRP A 100 5.98 -17.93 -8.33
N SER A 101 5.39 -18.89 -9.07
CA SER A 101 5.73 -19.07 -10.47
C SER A 101 5.25 -17.87 -11.29
N ASP A 102 5.85 -17.68 -12.46
CA ASP A 102 5.39 -16.63 -13.37
C ASP A 102 3.93 -16.79 -13.74
N GLU A 103 3.49 -18.03 -13.93
CA GLU A 103 2.10 -18.31 -14.27
C GLU A 103 1.17 -17.84 -13.16
N LYS A 104 1.51 -18.14 -11.91
CA LYS A 104 0.69 -17.74 -10.77
C LYS A 104 0.65 -16.22 -10.63
N LYS A 105 1.77 -15.56 -10.87
CA LYS A 105 1.83 -14.09 -10.81
C LYS A 105 0.94 -13.48 -11.89
N MET A 106 1.00 -14.02 -13.10
CA MET A 106 0.16 -13.50 -14.18
C MET A 106 -1.31 -13.77 -13.95
N ASP A 107 -1.65 -14.92 -13.39
CA ASP A 107 -3.04 -15.21 -13.03
C ASP A 107 -3.57 -14.18 -12.05
N PHE A 108 -2.75 -13.79 -11.08
CA PHE A 108 -3.12 -12.78 -10.10
C PHE A 108 -3.29 -11.40 -10.76
N ILE A 109 -2.37 -11.04 -11.64
CA ILE A 109 -2.43 -9.75 -12.34
C ILE A 109 -3.69 -9.67 -13.21
N LYS A 110 -4.01 -10.77 -13.88
CA LYS A 110 -5.16 -10.81 -14.81
C LYS A 110 -6.50 -10.87 -14.09
N ASP A 111 -6.49 -11.14 -12.81
CA ASP A 111 -7.71 -11.17 -12.00
C ASP A 111 -8.07 -9.76 -11.55
N TRP A 112 -8.30 -8.89 -12.53
CA TRP A 112 -8.48 -7.46 -12.28
C TRP A 112 -9.90 -7.08 -11.86
N LYS A 113 -10.85 -7.97 -12.12
CA LYS A 113 -12.25 -7.65 -11.90
C LYS A 113 -12.67 -8.19 -10.53
N GLN A 114 -13.17 -7.30 -9.68
CA GLN A 114 -13.63 -7.71 -8.36
C GLN A 114 -14.89 -8.53 -8.47
N SER A 115 -14.95 -9.60 -7.67
CA SER A 115 -16.17 -10.39 -7.52
C SER A 115 -17.13 -9.67 -6.61
N GLU A 116 -18.41 -9.83 -6.88
CA GLU A 116 -19.43 -9.23 -6.02
C GLU A 116 -20.07 -10.26 -5.14
#